data_13d58e69cec9571d195c1f84e3a5be1e
#
_entry.id   13d58e69cec9571d195c1f84e3a5be1e
#
_cell.length_a   1.000
_cell.length_b   1.000
_cell.length_c   1.000
_cell.angle_alpha   90.00
_cell.angle_beta   90.00
_cell.angle_gamma   90.00
#
_symmetry.space_group_name_H-M   'P 1'
#
loop_
_entity.id
_entity.type
_entity.pdbx_description
1 polymer ?
#
loop_
_entity_poly.entity_id
_entity_poly.type
_entity_poly.pdbx_seq_one_letter_code
_entity_poly.pdbx_strand_id
1 'polypeptide(L)'
;MVYAKIGSALYVIWGLLHIVAAVQEFMLGASLEFGLVQGKINQGAWELLFVALTSIIIAVVYNWRNNRLGYWINILMVSIADIGFIIFVFLPGHVTFLTGILGPVFWISAAIFSTIGIRSKAIA
;
A
#
# COMPACT_ATOMS: atom_id res chain seq x y z
N MET A 1 -3.87 10.12 19.70
CA MET A 1 -2.51 10.17 19.13
C MET A 1 -1.87 8.79 18.97
N VAL A 2 -2.02 7.89 19.94
CA VAL A 2 -1.43 6.54 19.85
C VAL A 2 -1.94 5.78 18.62
N TYR A 3 -3.23 5.73 18.41
CA TYR A 3 -3.83 5.02 17.27
C TYR A 3 -3.36 5.56 15.90
N ALA A 4 -3.22 6.87 15.77
CA ALA A 4 -2.69 7.47 14.55
C ALA A 4 -1.24 7.06 14.27
N LYS A 5 -0.41 6.97 15.31
CA LYS A 5 0.97 6.50 15.19
C LYS A 5 1.06 5.03 14.82
N ILE A 6 0.21 4.17 15.40
CA ILE A 6 0.11 2.76 15.03
C ILE A 6 -0.31 2.65 13.55
N GLY A 7 -1.36 3.34 13.14
CA GLY A 7 -1.79 3.36 11.74
C GLY A 7 -0.69 3.84 10.78
N SER A 8 0.05 4.88 11.18
CA SER A 8 1.20 5.40 10.42
C SER A 8 2.31 4.34 10.28
N ALA A 9 2.70 3.69 11.36
CA ALA A 9 3.70 2.63 11.33
C ALA A 9 3.28 1.46 10.42
N LEU A 10 2.00 1.09 10.45
CA LEU A 10 1.45 0.04 9.58
C LEU A 10 1.46 0.44 8.10
N TYR A 11 1.19 1.70 7.76
CA TYR A 11 1.35 2.19 6.39
C TYR A 11 2.81 2.20 5.94
N VAL A 12 3.76 2.50 6.82
CA VAL A 12 5.20 2.39 6.51
C VAL A 12 5.57 0.95 6.20
N ILE A 13 5.13 -0.01 7.02
CA ILE A 13 5.38 -1.44 6.78
C ILE A 13 4.73 -1.87 5.46
N TRP A 14 3.49 -1.48 5.21
CA TRP A 14 2.81 -1.73 3.94
C TRP A 14 3.64 -1.20 2.75
N GLY A 15 4.10 0.03 2.84
CA GLY A 15 4.93 0.65 1.79
C GLY A 15 6.26 -0.08 1.57
N LEU A 16 6.95 -0.50 2.62
CA LEU A 16 8.20 -1.28 2.52
C LEU A 16 7.96 -2.63 1.84
N LEU A 17 6.88 -3.34 2.19
CA LEU A 17 6.49 -4.59 1.53
C LEU A 17 6.21 -4.37 0.03
N HIS A 18 5.58 -3.25 -0.33
CA HIS A 18 5.24 -2.95 -1.72
C HIS A 18 6.43 -2.41 -2.54
N ILE A 19 7.45 -1.85 -1.91
CA ILE A 19 8.75 -1.62 -2.57
C ILE A 19 9.36 -2.96 -3.00
N VAL A 20 9.36 -3.95 -2.12
CA VAL A 20 9.83 -5.32 -2.46
C VAL A 20 8.98 -5.91 -3.59
N ALA A 21 7.66 -5.77 -3.52
CA ALA A 21 6.76 -6.24 -4.59
C ALA A 21 7.04 -5.55 -5.93
N ALA A 22 7.27 -4.24 -5.93
CA ALA A 22 7.62 -3.49 -7.15
C ALA A 22 8.94 -3.97 -7.76
N VAL A 23 9.96 -4.25 -6.94
CA VAL A 23 11.22 -4.82 -7.40
C VAL A 23 11.00 -6.20 -8.03
N GLN A 24 10.20 -7.05 -7.41
CA GLN A 24 9.84 -8.37 -7.96
C GLN A 24 9.11 -8.25 -9.29
N GLU A 25 8.23 -7.27 -9.43
CA GLU A 25 7.49 -7.01 -10.68
C GLU A 25 8.43 -6.50 -11.79
N PHE A 26 9.41 -5.64 -11.47
CA PHE A 26 10.48 -5.28 -12.43
C PHE A 26 11.33 -6.48 -12.84
N MET A 27 11.65 -7.38 -11.91
CA MET A 27 12.36 -8.62 -12.23
C MET A 27 11.55 -9.52 -13.16
N LEU A 28 10.24 -9.62 -12.93
CA LEU A 28 9.32 -10.32 -13.83
C LEU A 28 9.33 -9.68 -15.22
N GLY A 29 9.21 -8.37 -15.31
CA GLY A 29 9.28 -7.63 -16.58
C GLY A 29 10.59 -7.89 -17.32
N ALA A 30 11.72 -7.93 -16.61
CA ALA A 30 13.03 -8.21 -17.20
C ALA A 30 13.17 -9.64 -17.76
N SER A 31 12.36 -10.58 -17.28
CA SER A 31 12.34 -11.97 -17.77
C SER A 31 11.48 -12.19 -19.03
N LEU A 32 10.68 -11.19 -19.41
CA LEU A 32 9.78 -11.26 -20.55
C LEU A 32 10.45 -10.79 -21.84
N GLU A 33 9.96 -11.29 -22.97
CA GLU A 33 10.36 -10.79 -24.29
C GLU A 33 9.98 -9.32 -24.45
N PHE A 34 10.83 -8.58 -25.16
CA PHE A 34 10.58 -7.17 -25.46
C PHE A 34 9.26 -6.98 -26.21
N GLY A 35 8.35 -6.17 -25.65
CA GLY A 35 7.05 -5.95 -26.23
C GLY A 35 6.07 -5.27 -25.26
N LEU A 36 4.82 -5.20 -25.67
CA LEU A 36 3.77 -4.50 -24.93
C LEU A 36 3.54 -5.10 -23.54
N VAL A 37 3.56 -6.43 -23.41
CA VAL A 37 3.33 -7.10 -22.11
C VAL A 37 4.43 -6.73 -21.12
N GLN A 38 5.70 -6.83 -21.53
CA GLN A 38 6.84 -6.39 -20.74
C GLN A 38 6.70 -4.92 -20.34
N GLY A 39 6.38 -4.05 -21.29
CA GLY A 39 6.19 -2.62 -21.04
C GLY A 39 5.10 -2.35 -20.02
N LYS A 40 3.98 -3.08 -20.08
CA LYS A 40 2.87 -2.95 -19.10
C LYS A 40 3.26 -3.44 -17.71
N ILE A 41 4.01 -4.53 -17.60
CA ILE A 41 4.52 -5.02 -16.32
C ILE A 41 5.48 -3.99 -15.71
N ASN A 42 6.42 -3.47 -16.47
CA ASN A 42 7.35 -2.44 -15.99
C ASN A 42 6.63 -1.14 -15.58
N GLN A 43 5.59 -0.75 -16.32
CA GLN A 43 4.76 0.39 -15.96
C GLN A 43 4.04 0.14 -14.62
N GLY A 44 3.45 -1.04 -14.43
CA GLY A 44 2.81 -1.42 -13.17
C GLY A 44 3.78 -1.38 -11.99
N ALA A 45 4.99 -1.93 -12.17
CA ALA A 45 6.04 -1.88 -11.15
C ALA A 45 6.43 -0.44 -10.78
N TRP A 46 6.57 0.43 -11.77
CA TRP A 46 6.83 1.86 -11.57
C TRP A 46 5.72 2.55 -10.77
N GLU A 47 4.47 2.32 -11.15
CA GLU A 47 3.30 2.89 -10.47
C GLU A 47 3.20 2.38 -9.02
N LEU A 48 3.44 1.09 -8.81
CA LEU A 48 3.45 0.50 -7.46
C LEU A 48 4.57 1.08 -6.59
N LEU A 49 5.76 1.27 -7.15
CA LEU A 49 6.88 1.90 -6.45
C LEU A 49 6.53 3.33 -6.03
N PHE A 50 5.91 4.10 -6.92
CA PHE A 50 5.45 5.46 -6.62
C PHE A 50 4.41 5.46 -5.47
N VAL A 51 3.41 4.58 -5.54
CA VAL A 51 2.39 4.46 -4.48
C VAL A 51 3.02 4.06 -3.15
N ALA A 52 3.93 3.11 -3.14
CA ALA A 52 4.61 2.65 -1.93
C ALA A 52 5.45 3.76 -1.28
N LEU A 53 6.27 4.47 -2.05
CA LEU A 53 7.08 5.58 -1.56
C LEU A 53 6.21 6.75 -1.06
N THR A 54 5.17 7.10 -1.81
CA THR A 54 4.24 8.15 -1.41
C THR A 54 3.51 7.80 -0.13
N SER A 55 3.06 6.55 0.02
CA SER A 55 2.41 6.08 1.25
C SER A 55 3.33 6.23 2.47
N ILE A 56 4.61 5.87 2.34
CA ILE A 56 5.59 6.02 3.42
C ILE A 56 5.77 7.49 3.79
N ILE A 57 5.96 8.36 2.81
CA ILE A 57 6.17 9.81 3.04
C ILE A 57 4.93 10.40 3.73
N ILE A 58 3.75 10.14 3.21
CA ILE A 58 2.49 10.62 3.80
C ILE A 58 2.29 10.06 5.21
N ALA A 59 2.63 8.80 5.45
CA ALA A 59 2.54 8.19 6.76
C ALA A 59 3.43 8.93 7.78
N VAL A 60 4.69 9.14 7.45
CA VAL A 60 5.67 9.75 8.36
C VAL A 60 5.39 11.25 8.57
N VAL A 61 5.06 11.97 7.52
CA VAL A 61 4.92 13.44 7.59
C VAL A 61 3.54 13.85 8.11
N TYR A 62 2.47 13.18 7.67
CA TYR A 62 1.10 13.59 7.95
C TYR A 62 0.35 12.65 8.90
N ASN A 63 0.30 11.35 8.62
CA ASN A 63 -0.48 10.40 9.45
C ASN A 63 0.06 10.32 10.87
N TRP A 64 1.38 10.36 11.05
CA TRP A 64 2.02 10.37 12.37
C TRP A 64 1.54 11.51 13.27
N ARG A 65 1.23 12.64 12.66
CA ARG A 65 0.68 13.84 13.34
C ARG A 65 -0.85 13.86 13.40
N ASN A 66 -1.50 12.75 13.05
CA ASN A 66 -2.95 12.63 12.96
C ASN A 66 -3.60 13.71 12.08
N ASN A 67 -2.99 13.97 10.93
CA ASN A 67 -3.45 14.97 9.97
C ASN A 67 -4.54 14.40 9.08
N ARG A 68 -5.62 15.15 8.89
CA ARG A 68 -6.80 14.74 8.12
C ARG A 68 -6.51 14.55 6.63
N LEU A 69 -5.65 15.39 6.06
CA LEU A 69 -5.25 15.25 4.65
C LEU A 69 -4.46 13.97 4.43
N GLY A 70 -3.47 13.69 5.29
CA GLY A 70 -2.70 12.45 5.21
C GLY A 70 -3.57 11.20 5.37
N TYR A 71 -4.55 11.25 6.29
CA TYR A 71 -5.52 10.17 6.45
C TYR A 71 -6.23 9.86 5.13
N TRP A 72 -6.81 10.86 4.45
CA TRP A 72 -7.55 10.65 3.22
C TRP A 72 -6.66 10.22 2.05
N ILE A 73 -5.47 10.81 1.92
CA ILE A 73 -4.54 10.42 0.85
C ILE A 73 -4.16 8.95 0.99
N ASN A 74 -3.69 8.53 2.17
CA ASN A 74 -3.24 7.15 2.35
C ASN A 74 -4.38 6.14 2.26
N ILE A 75 -5.53 6.41 2.91
CA ILE A 75 -6.63 5.44 2.88
C ILE A 75 -7.16 5.22 1.47
N LEU A 76 -7.27 6.27 0.65
CA LEU A 76 -7.74 6.16 -0.73
C LEU A 76 -6.70 5.48 -1.62
N MET A 77 -5.45 5.96 -1.59
CA MET A 77 -4.39 5.49 -2.47
C MET A 77 -4.04 4.03 -2.21
N VAL A 78 -3.84 3.66 -0.95
CA VAL A 78 -3.49 2.29 -0.56
C VAL A 78 -4.68 1.34 -0.78
N SER A 79 -5.91 1.78 -0.52
CA SER A 79 -7.11 0.98 -0.78
C SER A 79 -7.28 0.68 -2.26
N ILE A 80 -7.07 1.64 -3.15
CA ILE A 80 -7.15 1.42 -4.60
C ILE A 80 -6.12 0.37 -5.03
N ALA A 81 -4.88 0.46 -4.55
CA ALA A 81 -3.83 -0.49 -4.86
C ALA A 81 -4.19 -1.92 -4.39
N ASP A 82 -4.59 -2.08 -3.13
CA ASP A 82 -4.87 -3.40 -2.56
C ASP A 82 -6.17 -4.02 -3.05
N ILE A 83 -7.21 -3.23 -3.31
CA ILE A 83 -8.45 -3.74 -3.91
C ILE A 83 -8.15 -4.29 -5.31
N GLY A 84 -7.38 -3.58 -6.13
CA GLY A 84 -6.97 -4.07 -7.44
C GLY A 84 -6.14 -5.35 -7.35
N PHE A 85 -5.19 -5.40 -6.43
CA PHE A 85 -4.40 -6.61 -6.16
C PHE A 85 -5.29 -7.80 -5.76
N ILE A 86 -6.23 -7.60 -4.85
CA ILE A 86 -7.15 -8.65 -4.40
C ILE A 86 -7.96 -9.19 -5.56
N ILE A 87 -8.54 -8.32 -6.38
CA ILE A 87 -9.45 -8.72 -7.48
C ILE A 87 -8.67 -9.46 -8.59
N PHE A 88 -7.51 -8.95 -8.98
CA PHE A 88 -6.83 -9.40 -10.19
C PHE A 88 -5.67 -10.36 -9.95
N VAL A 89 -5.15 -10.45 -8.73
CA VAL A 89 -3.98 -11.28 -8.42
C VAL A 89 -4.28 -12.31 -7.34
N PHE A 90 -4.82 -11.88 -6.20
CA PHE A 90 -5.00 -12.75 -5.04
C PHE A 90 -6.18 -13.72 -5.19
N LEU A 91 -7.38 -13.22 -5.51
CA LEU A 91 -8.57 -14.06 -5.67
C LEU A 91 -8.44 -15.06 -6.81
N PRO A 92 -7.85 -14.73 -7.98
CA PRO A 92 -7.60 -15.73 -9.02
C PRO A 92 -6.55 -16.79 -8.66
N GLY A 93 -5.83 -16.63 -7.54
CA GLY A 93 -4.84 -17.60 -7.10
C GLY A 93 -3.49 -17.49 -7.81
N HIS A 94 -3.13 -16.31 -8.32
CA HIS A 94 -1.83 -16.10 -8.99
C HIS A 94 -0.65 -16.00 -8.02
N VAL A 95 -0.92 -15.91 -6.73
CA VAL A 95 0.08 -15.89 -5.65
C VAL A 95 -0.36 -16.85 -4.55
N THR A 96 0.60 -17.32 -3.74
CA THR A 96 0.27 -18.15 -2.57
C THR A 96 -0.51 -17.34 -1.54
N PHE A 97 -1.31 -18.02 -0.70
CA PHE A 97 -2.10 -17.36 0.35
C PHE A 97 -1.21 -16.51 1.29
N LEU A 98 -0.10 -17.07 1.77
CA LEU A 98 0.80 -16.37 2.70
C LEU A 98 1.40 -15.10 2.08
N THR A 99 1.82 -15.18 0.82
CA THR A 99 2.38 -14.02 0.12
C THR A 99 1.30 -12.99 -0.18
N GLY A 100 0.13 -13.44 -0.62
CA GLY A 100 -0.95 -12.55 -1.05
C GLY A 100 -1.69 -11.86 0.08
N ILE A 101 -1.71 -12.41 1.30
CA ILE A 101 -2.48 -11.85 2.43
C ILE A 101 -1.73 -10.72 3.16
N LEU A 102 -0.40 -10.64 3.04
CA LEU A 102 0.40 -9.69 3.82
C LEU A 102 0.02 -8.23 3.54
N GLY A 103 -0.04 -7.82 2.28
CA GLY A 103 -0.45 -6.47 1.90
C GLY A 103 -1.83 -6.11 2.45
N PRO A 104 -2.88 -6.88 2.14
CA PRO A 104 -4.23 -6.65 2.66
C PRO A 104 -4.34 -6.57 4.18
N VAL A 105 -3.63 -7.41 4.93
CA VAL A 105 -3.64 -7.37 6.40
C VAL A 105 -3.07 -6.06 6.93
N PHE A 106 -1.92 -5.61 6.41
CA PHE A 106 -1.35 -4.33 6.82
C PHE A 106 -2.19 -3.15 6.38
N TRP A 107 -2.76 -3.18 5.17
CA TRP A 107 -3.68 -2.15 4.71
C TRP A 107 -4.91 -2.01 5.61
N ILE A 108 -5.64 -3.10 5.86
CA ILE A 108 -6.87 -3.06 6.68
C ILE A 108 -6.55 -2.61 8.10
N SER A 109 -5.47 -3.13 8.69
CA SER A 109 -5.03 -2.74 10.03
C SER A 109 -4.65 -1.25 10.07
N ALA A 110 -3.90 -0.74 9.10
CA ALA A 110 -3.54 0.67 8.99
C ALA A 110 -4.79 1.55 8.86
N ALA A 111 -5.74 1.16 8.02
CA ALA A 111 -7.00 1.88 7.82
C ALA A 111 -7.82 1.95 9.11
N ILE A 112 -7.94 0.84 9.84
CA ILE A 112 -8.67 0.78 11.13
C ILE A 112 -8.03 1.73 12.14
N PHE A 113 -6.73 1.59 12.41
CA PHE A 113 -6.05 2.41 13.42
C PHE A 113 -6.01 3.90 13.04
N SER A 114 -5.83 4.23 11.78
CA SER A 114 -5.88 5.62 11.30
C SER A 114 -7.27 6.22 11.45
N THR A 115 -8.33 5.43 11.18
CA THR A 115 -9.71 5.87 11.33
C THR A 115 -10.07 6.11 12.80
N ILE A 116 -9.65 5.23 13.71
CA ILE A 116 -9.82 5.43 15.15
C ILE A 116 -9.10 6.70 15.59
N GLY A 117 -7.86 6.90 15.13
CA GLY A 117 -7.07 8.08 15.45
C GLY A 117 -7.73 9.39 15.03
N ILE A 118 -8.23 9.45 13.79
CA ILE A 118 -8.87 10.67 13.29
C ILE A 118 -10.21 10.98 13.97
N ARG A 119 -11.00 9.94 14.28
CA ARG A 119 -12.26 10.09 15.00
C ARG A 119 -12.05 10.51 16.46
N SER A 120 -11.07 9.94 17.15
CA SER A 120 -10.72 10.32 18.52
C SER A 120 -10.31 11.77 18.63
N LYS A 121 -9.65 12.33 17.61
CA LYS A 121 -9.31 13.76 17.54
C LYS A 121 -10.54 14.65 17.38
N ALA A 122 -11.55 14.20 16.66
CA ALA A 122 -12.78 14.97 16.42
C ALA A 122 -13.67 15.06 17.66
N ILE A 123 -13.55 14.11 18.60
CA ILE A 123 -14.34 14.05 19.84
C ILE A 123 -13.64 14.84 20.98
N ALA A 124 -12.34 14.98 20.93
CA ALA A 124 -11.55 15.73 21.91
C ALA A 124 -11.62 17.22 21.65
#